data_ecb7b3bd343492fa56e12df19ad63ce0
#
_entry.id   ecb7b3bd343492fa56e12df19ad63ce0
#
_cell.length_a   1.000
_cell.length_b   1.000
_cell.length_c   1.000
_cell.angle_alpha   90.00
_cell.angle_beta   90.00
_cell.angle_gamma   90.00
#
_symmetry.space_group_name_H-M   'P 1'
#
loop_
_entity.id
_entity.type
_entity.pdbx_description
1 polymer ?
#
loop_
_entity_poly.entity_id
_entity_poly.type
_entity_poly.pdbx_seq_one_letter_code
_entity_poly.pdbx_strand_id
1 'polypeptide(L)'
;GPEVVKTLDNAVQARKIDLRTEIQVVDLIQNKKGPVVGVNVKNLENGKVYTINTKAVVNAAGGFGANNALVSKIVPRLKGFATTNHPGATGDGLLLSEKIGAAFVDLPEIQTHPTFNEQSGIMVTEAVRGNGAVLINMNGKRFYDELSTRDKVSAAILKQPTSHAYLFFDE
;
A
#
# COMPACT_ATOMS: atom_id res chain seq x y z
N GLY A 1 4.42 3.13 13.70
CA GLY A 1 4.61 4.55 13.82
C GLY A 1 6.08 4.98 13.85
N PRO A 2 6.37 6.24 14.08
CA PRO A 2 7.73 6.82 14.01
C PRO A 2 8.77 6.10 14.88
N GLU A 3 8.37 5.67 16.09
CA GLU A 3 9.27 4.95 17.01
C GLU A 3 9.78 3.61 16.46
N VAL A 4 8.95 2.89 15.71
CA VAL A 4 9.38 1.63 15.05
C VAL A 4 10.46 1.93 14.01
N VAL A 5 10.26 2.94 13.18
CA VAL A 5 11.22 3.35 12.15
C VAL A 5 12.53 3.78 12.80
N LYS A 6 12.48 4.63 13.84
CA LYS A 6 13.66 5.08 14.58
C LYS A 6 14.43 3.92 15.21
N THR A 7 13.71 2.95 15.79
CA THR A 7 14.35 1.76 16.40
C THR A 7 15.06 0.93 15.35
N LEU A 8 14.46 0.75 14.18
CA LEU A 8 15.06 0.00 13.07
C LEU A 8 16.25 0.74 12.48
N ASP A 9 16.16 2.06 12.31
CA ASP A 9 17.28 2.88 11.82
C ASP A 9 18.48 2.81 12.79
N ASN A 10 18.25 2.97 14.08
CA ASN A 10 19.29 2.80 15.10
C ASN A 10 19.93 1.42 15.02
N ALA A 11 19.16 0.37 14.77
CA ALA A 11 19.67 -0.99 14.63
C ALA A 11 20.54 -1.18 13.37
N VAL A 12 20.16 -0.53 12.26
CA VAL A 12 20.94 -0.50 11.00
C VAL A 12 22.30 0.18 11.24
N GLN A 13 22.27 1.37 11.87
CA GLN A 13 23.48 2.14 12.19
C GLN A 13 24.42 1.37 13.13
N ALA A 14 23.90 0.80 14.21
CA ALA A 14 24.68 0.02 15.17
C ALA A 14 25.37 -1.20 14.55
N ARG A 15 24.75 -1.79 13.51
CA ARG A 15 25.30 -2.94 12.78
C ARG A 15 26.17 -2.54 11.61
N LYS A 16 26.36 -1.25 11.36
CA LYS A 16 27.12 -0.70 10.22
C LYS A 16 26.69 -1.28 8.88
N ILE A 17 25.36 -1.45 8.71
CA ILE A 17 24.79 -1.90 7.43
C ILE A 17 24.96 -0.76 6.42
N ASP A 18 25.40 -1.08 5.21
CA ASP A 18 25.53 -0.12 4.11
C ASP A 18 24.12 0.31 3.64
N LEU A 19 23.59 1.35 4.27
CA LEU A 19 22.31 1.97 3.93
C LEU A 19 22.54 3.07 2.91
N ARG A 20 21.93 2.94 1.73
CA ARG A 20 22.02 3.92 0.65
C ARG A 20 20.66 4.50 0.38
N THR A 21 20.51 5.81 0.57
CA THR A 21 19.34 6.59 0.17
C THR A 21 19.53 7.14 -1.24
N GLU A 22 18.45 7.64 -1.84
CA GLU A 22 18.44 8.18 -3.21
C GLU A 22 18.96 7.18 -4.28
N ILE A 23 18.85 5.88 -3.98
CA ILE A 23 19.24 4.79 -4.88
C ILE A 23 17.99 3.98 -5.24
N GLN A 24 17.54 4.12 -6.47
CA GLN A 24 16.40 3.38 -7.00
C GLN A 24 16.87 2.10 -7.67
N VAL A 25 16.30 0.95 -7.29
CA VAL A 25 16.46 -0.29 -8.04
C VAL A 25 15.62 -0.19 -9.31
N VAL A 26 16.26 -0.35 -10.46
CA VAL A 26 15.61 -0.24 -11.77
C VAL A 26 15.49 -1.57 -12.51
N ASP A 27 16.26 -2.57 -12.09
CA ASP A 27 16.18 -3.91 -12.68
C ASP A 27 16.75 -4.99 -11.73
N LEU A 28 16.25 -6.22 -11.88
CA LEU A 28 16.77 -7.42 -11.22
C LEU A 28 17.55 -8.25 -12.24
N ILE A 29 18.77 -8.64 -11.90
CA ILE A 29 19.66 -9.36 -12.79
C ILE A 29 19.57 -10.85 -12.49
N GLN A 30 19.10 -11.64 -13.45
CA GLN A 30 19.14 -13.11 -13.39
C GLN A 30 20.33 -13.66 -14.17
N ASN A 31 20.93 -14.71 -13.67
CA ASN A 31 21.83 -15.50 -14.48
C ASN A 31 21.05 -16.48 -15.40
N LYS A 32 21.74 -17.11 -16.34
CA LYS A 32 21.15 -18.07 -17.29
C LYS A 32 20.48 -19.29 -16.62
N LYS A 33 20.72 -19.54 -15.34
CA LYS A 33 20.18 -20.66 -14.56
C LYS A 33 18.98 -20.25 -13.67
N GLY A 34 18.54 -18.99 -13.73
CA GLY A 34 17.35 -18.50 -13.05
C GLY A 34 17.55 -17.72 -11.76
N PRO A 35 18.55 -17.98 -10.89
CA PRO A 35 18.72 -17.19 -9.66
C PRO A 35 19.06 -15.74 -9.95
N VAL A 36 18.55 -14.84 -9.07
CA VAL A 36 18.91 -13.42 -9.07
C VAL A 36 20.34 -13.28 -8.51
N VAL A 37 21.20 -12.59 -9.25
CA VAL A 37 22.61 -12.42 -8.96
C VAL A 37 23.04 -10.97 -8.78
N GLY A 38 22.10 -10.04 -8.88
CA GLY A 38 22.39 -8.62 -8.72
C GLY A 38 21.17 -7.75 -9.00
N VAL A 39 21.39 -6.46 -8.87
CA VAL A 39 20.43 -5.41 -9.22
C VAL A 39 21.12 -4.30 -10.01
N ASN A 40 20.40 -3.72 -10.97
CA ASN A 40 20.78 -2.44 -11.54
C ASN A 40 20.09 -1.34 -10.73
N VAL A 41 20.87 -0.34 -10.36
CA VAL A 41 20.40 0.78 -9.56
C VAL A 41 20.72 2.10 -10.26
N LYS A 42 19.84 3.08 -10.03
CA LYS A 42 20.01 4.46 -10.48
C LYS A 42 20.17 5.36 -9.27
N ASN A 43 21.26 6.11 -9.22
CA ASN A 43 21.41 7.19 -8.26
C ASN A 43 20.54 8.37 -8.74
N LEU A 44 19.60 8.81 -7.89
CA LEU A 44 18.61 9.83 -8.23
C LEU A 44 19.19 11.25 -8.23
N GLU A 45 20.30 11.48 -7.52
CA GLU A 45 20.96 12.79 -7.45
C GLU A 45 21.71 13.12 -8.75
N ASN A 46 22.39 12.13 -9.33
CA ASN A 46 23.25 12.35 -10.50
C ASN A 46 22.86 11.57 -11.76
N GLY A 47 21.81 10.75 -11.65
CA GLY A 47 21.29 9.94 -12.76
C GLY A 47 22.14 8.73 -13.15
N LYS A 48 23.30 8.49 -12.49
CA LYS A 48 24.19 7.39 -12.83
C LYS A 48 23.54 6.04 -12.57
N VAL A 49 23.63 5.15 -13.53
CA VAL A 49 23.20 3.76 -13.41
C VAL A 49 24.41 2.86 -13.21
N TYR A 50 24.33 1.91 -12.26
CA TYR A 50 25.38 0.93 -12.00
C TYR A 50 24.81 -0.37 -11.44
N THR A 51 25.61 -1.41 -11.47
CA THR A 51 25.23 -2.74 -11.00
C THR A 51 25.78 -3.01 -9.59
N ILE A 52 24.94 -3.60 -8.75
CA ILE A 52 25.35 -4.21 -7.47
C ILE A 52 25.18 -5.72 -7.61
N ASN A 53 26.30 -6.45 -7.57
CA ASN A 53 26.29 -7.91 -7.56
C ASN A 53 26.01 -8.43 -6.15
N THR A 54 25.16 -9.44 -6.04
CA THR A 54 24.80 -10.05 -4.76
C THR A 54 24.44 -11.52 -4.93
N LYS A 55 24.46 -12.27 -3.84
CA LYS A 55 24.04 -13.68 -3.80
C LYS A 55 22.51 -13.83 -3.63
N ALA A 56 21.85 -12.81 -3.11
CA ALA A 56 20.41 -12.81 -2.87
C ALA A 56 19.88 -11.38 -2.82
N VAL A 57 18.62 -11.21 -3.18
CA VAL A 57 17.88 -9.94 -3.06
C VAL A 57 16.62 -10.17 -2.24
N VAL A 58 16.42 -9.35 -1.21
CA VAL A 58 15.16 -9.31 -0.46
C VAL A 58 14.36 -8.12 -0.99
N ASN A 59 13.21 -8.41 -1.60
CA ASN A 59 12.29 -7.38 -2.06
C ASN A 59 11.39 -6.95 -0.89
N ALA A 60 11.65 -5.76 -0.34
CA ALA A 60 10.88 -5.14 0.73
C ALA A 60 10.36 -3.74 0.31
N ALA A 61 10.11 -3.55 -0.98
CA ALA A 61 9.76 -2.25 -1.59
C ALA A 61 8.30 -1.81 -1.35
N GLY A 62 7.56 -2.48 -0.47
CA GLY A 62 6.17 -2.16 -0.18
C GLY A 62 5.18 -2.62 -1.25
N GLY A 63 3.98 -2.09 -1.18
CA GLY A 63 2.87 -2.45 -2.06
C GLY A 63 2.69 -1.51 -3.25
N PHE A 64 1.52 -1.61 -3.90
CA PHE A 64 1.18 -0.85 -5.10
C PHE A 64 -0.07 0.03 -4.95
N GLY A 65 -0.56 0.21 -3.72
CA GLY A 65 -1.83 0.90 -3.46
C GLY A 65 -1.89 2.39 -3.84
N ALA A 66 -0.73 3.05 -4.10
CA ALA A 66 -0.69 4.40 -4.63
C ALA A 66 -0.54 4.45 -6.17
N ASN A 67 -0.41 3.31 -6.84
CA ASN A 67 -0.40 3.21 -8.30
C ASN A 67 -1.82 2.99 -8.83
N ASN A 68 -2.58 4.08 -8.99
CA ASN A 68 -3.97 4.03 -9.44
C ASN A 68 -4.15 3.33 -10.79
N ALA A 69 -3.18 3.43 -11.69
CA ALA A 69 -3.22 2.75 -12.98
C ALA A 69 -3.12 1.23 -12.80
N LEU A 70 -2.19 0.78 -11.96
CA LEU A 70 -2.00 -0.64 -11.67
C LEU A 70 -3.19 -1.21 -10.88
N VAL A 71 -3.68 -0.49 -9.86
CA VAL A 71 -4.89 -0.85 -9.11
C VAL A 71 -6.07 -1.00 -10.04
N SER A 72 -6.31 -0.03 -10.94
CA SER A 72 -7.43 -0.08 -11.90
C SER A 72 -7.30 -1.22 -12.91
N LYS A 73 -6.06 -1.57 -13.31
CA LYS A 73 -5.78 -2.70 -14.20
C LYS A 73 -6.11 -4.02 -13.52
N ILE A 74 -5.72 -4.20 -12.25
CA ILE A 74 -5.92 -5.43 -11.49
C ILE A 74 -7.37 -5.55 -11.02
N VAL A 75 -7.96 -4.46 -10.52
CA VAL A 75 -9.33 -4.41 -9.97
C VAL A 75 -10.10 -3.23 -10.58
N PRO A 76 -10.70 -3.40 -11.76
CA PRO A 76 -11.37 -2.30 -12.49
C PRO A 76 -12.45 -1.56 -11.68
N ARG A 77 -13.12 -2.23 -10.74
CA ARG A 77 -14.13 -1.61 -9.85
C ARG A 77 -13.56 -0.53 -8.92
N LEU A 78 -12.24 -0.51 -8.71
CA LEU A 78 -11.56 0.48 -7.87
C LEU A 78 -11.00 1.66 -8.67
N LYS A 79 -11.31 1.75 -9.95
CA LYS A 79 -10.90 2.89 -10.78
C LYS A 79 -11.47 4.19 -10.21
N GLY A 80 -10.59 5.15 -9.97
CA GLY A 80 -10.96 6.47 -9.43
C GLY A 80 -11.05 6.53 -7.90
N PHE A 81 -10.84 5.43 -7.18
CA PHE A 81 -10.79 5.48 -5.72
C PHE A 81 -9.52 6.22 -5.27
N ALA A 82 -9.69 7.03 -4.23
CA ALA A 82 -8.55 7.62 -3.52
C ALA A 82 -7.79 6.55 -2.73
N THR A 83 -6.55 6.85 -2.37
CA THR A 83 -5.70 5.93 -1.61
C THR A 83 -5.27 6.54 -0.29
N THR A 84 -5.19 5.71 0.75
CA THR A 84 -4.56 6.05 2.04
C THR A 84 -3.09 5.64 2.10
N ASN A 85 -2.56 5.07 1.01
CA ASN A 85 -1.17 4.64 0.96
C ASN A 85 -0.21 5.82 0.80
N HIS A 86 1.00 5.64 1.32
CA HIS A 86 2.10 6.55 1.03
C HIS A 86 2.34 6.64 -0.49
N PRO A 87 2.65 7.82 -1.05
CA PRO A 87 2.89 8.00 -2.50
C PRO A 87 3.93 7.06 -3.10
N GLY A 88 4.90 6.59 -2.29
CA GLY A 88 5.90 5.62 -2.71
C GLY A 88 5.41 4.18 -2.85
N ALA A 89 4.15 3.87 -2.53
CA ALA A 89 3.58 2.54 -2.75
C ALA A 89 3.19 2.35 -4.23
N THR A 90 4.17 2.41 -5.10
CA THR A 90 4.04 2.43 -6.58
C THR A 90 4.03 1.04 -7.21
N GLY A 91 4.40 0.01 -6.45
CA GLY A 91 4.47 -1.37 -6.94
C GLY A 91 5.76 -1.69 -7.69
N ASP A 92 6.81 -0.91 -7.54
CA ASP A 92 8.09 -1.11 -8.25
C ASP A 92 8.64 -2.51 -8.01
N GLY A 93 8.64 -2.97 -6.75
CA GLY A 93 9.10 -4.32 -6.42
C GLY A 93 8.29 -5.43 -7.08
N LEU A 94 6.97 -5.25 -7.20
CA LEU A 94 6.09 -6.17 -7.90
C LEU A 94 6.43 -6.19 -9.41
N LEU A 95 6.49 -5.02 -10.04
CA LEU A 95 6.76 -4.89 -11.48
C LEU A 95 8.15 -5.43 -11.86
N LEU A 96 9.17 -5.21 -11.02
CA LEU A 96 10.50 -5.76 -11.22
C LEU A 96 10.52 -7.29 -11.09
N SER A 97 9.77 -7.82 -10.13
CA SER A 97 9.65 -9.27 -9.92
C SER A 97 8.89 -9.95 -11.07
N GLU A 98 7.86 -9.29 -11.62
CA GLU A 98 7.11 -9.77 -12.79
C GLU A 98 8.03 -9.97 -14.01
N LYS A 99 8.93 -9.01 -14.27
CA LYS A 99 9.89 -9.07 -15.38
C LYS A 99 10.79 -10.30 -15.36
N ILE A 100 11.07 -10.83 -14.18
CA ILE A 100 11.91 -12.02 -14.01
C ILE A 100 11.09 -13.32 -13.83
N GLY A 101 9.77 -13.27 -14.09
CA GLY A 101 8.91 -14.43 -14.08
C GLY A 101 8.40 -14.87 -12.71
N ALA A 102 8.40 -13.97 -11.71
CA ALA A 102 7.80 -14.27 -10.42
C ALA A 102 6.28 -14.50 -10.57
N ALA A 103 5.76 -15.51 -9.88
CA ALA A 103 4.34 -15.74 -9.74
C ALA A 103 3.77 -14.88 -8.61
N PHE A 104 2.52 -14.45 -8.77
CA PHE A 104 1.80 -13.66 -7.79
C PHE A 104 0.52 -14.36 -7.37
N VAL A 105 0.14 -14.15 -6.12
CA VAL A 105 -1.08 -14.69 -5.52
C VAL A 105 -1.87 -13.51 -4.95
N ASP A 106 -3.20 -13.58 -5.07
CA ASP A 106 -4.16 -12.66 -4.44
C ASP A 106 -3.98 -11.17 -4.78
N LEU A 107 -3.38 -10.82 -5.91
CA LEU A 107 -3.25 -9.43 -6.34
C LEU A 107 -4.59 -8.67 -6.39
N PRO A 108 -5.75 -9.28 -6.75
CA PRO A 108 -7.04 -8.61 -6.72
C PRO A 108 -7.60 -8.35 -5.32
N GLU A 109 -7.03 -8.98 -4.28
CA GLU A 109 -7.50 -8.85 -2.89
C GLU A 109 -7.07 -7.52 -2.27
N ILE A 110 -7.50 -6.42 -2.88
CA ILE A 110 -7.24 -5.06 -2.41
C ILE A 110 -8.30 -4.67 -1.39
N GLN A 111 -7.89 -4.38 -0.16
CA GLN A 111 -8.77 -3.94 0.90
C GLN A 111 -9.14 -2.46 0.74
N THR A 112 -10.44 -2.17 0.75
CA THR A 112 -10.96 -0.81 0.85
C THR A 112 -11.19 -0.41 2.30
N HIS A 113 -10.95 0.86 2.65
CA HIS A 113 -11.20 1.38 4.00
C HIS A 113 -12.56 2.09 4.03
N PRO A 114 -13.50 1.69 4.93
CA PRO A 114 -14.88 2.19 4.90
C PRO A 114 -15.05 3.63 5.37
N THR A 115 -14.11 4.15 6.17
CA THR A 115 -14.21 5.46 6.84
C THR A 115 -13.08 6.39 6.43
N PHE A 116 -12.90 6.56 5.13
CA PHE A 116 -12.00 7.55 4.53
C PHE A 116 -12.83 8.69 3.94
N ASN A 117 -12.52 9.93 4.35
CA ASN A 117 -13.11 11.12 3.76
C ASN A 117 -12.19 11.64 2.64
N GLU A 118 -12.63 11.47 1.41
CA GLU A 118 -11.84 11.83 0.23
C GLU A 118 -11.58 13.33 0.12
N GLN A 119 -12.54 14.17 0.52
CA GLN A 119 -12.41 15.64 0.42
C GLN A 119 -11.35 16.19 1.37
N SER A 120 -11.28 15.66 2.60
CA SER A 120 -10.31 16.10 3.61
C SER A 120 -9.02 15.28 3.61
N GLY A 121 -8.99 14.11 2.95
CA GLY A 121 -7.90 13.15 3.04
C GLY A 121 -7.77 12.47 4.41
N ILE A 122 -8.80 12.58 5.26
CA ILE A 122 -8.75 12.04 6.62
C ILE A 122 -9.30 10.61 6.65
N MET A 123 -8.49 9.72 7.21
CA MET A 123 -8.91 8.36 7.53
C MET A 123 -9.31 8.27 9.00
N VAL A 124 -10.58 7.97 9.26
CA VAL A 124 -11.06 7.67 10.61
C VAL A 124 -10.78 6.20 10.90
N THR A 125 -9.98 5.92 11.93
CA THR A 125 -9.54 4.56 12.27
C THR A 125 -10.70 3.70 12.78
N GLU A 126 -10.54 2.36 12.75
CA GLU A 126 -11.50 1.42 13.31
C GLU A 126 -11.74 1.61 14.80
N ALA A 127 -10.77 2.16 15.52
CA ALA A 127 -10.90 2.41 16.95
C ALA A 127 -12.16 3.24 17.26
N VAL A 128 -12.50 4.20 16.42
CA VAL A 128 -13.70 5.04 16.60
C VAL A 128 -14.98 4.19 16.51
N ARG A 129 -15.05 3.26 15.54
CA ARG A 129 -16.16 2.31 15.42
C ARG A 129 -16.18 1.32 16.58
N GLY A 130 -15.00 0.81 16.98
CA GLY A 130 -14.84 -0.07 18.14
C GLY A 130 -15.25 0.60 19.47
N ASN A 131 -15.19 1.93 19.56
CA ASN A 131 -15.57 2.70 20.74
C ASN A 131 -17.05 3.18 20.69
N GLY A 132 -17.86 2.67 19.76
CA GLY A 132 -19.30 2.93 19.77
C GLY A 132 -19.82 3.82 18.65
N ALA A 133 -18.96 4.31 17.74
CA ALA A 133 -19.43 5.06 16.59
C ALA A 133 -20.33 4.20 15.69
N VAL A 134 -21.41 4.79 15.17
CA VAL A 134 -22.39 4.13 14.30
C VAL A 134 -22.37 4.73 12.90
N LEU A 135 -22.68 3.89 11.91
CA LEU A 135 -22.85 4.33 10.52
C LEU A 135 -24.32 4.63 10.22
N ILE A 136 -24.59 5.87 9.83
CA ILE A 136 -25.93 6.29 9.41
C ILE A 136 -25.92 6.72 7.94
N ASN A 137 -27.01 6.40 7.23
CA ASN A 137 -27.18 6.80 5.85
C ASN A 137 -27.76 8.22 5.74
N MET A 138 -28.00 8.70 4.52
CA MET A 138 -28.57 10.03 4.24
C MET A 138 -29.95 10.27 4.85
N ASN A 139 -30.68 9.18 5.23
CA ASN A 139 -31.98 9.26 5.89
C ASN A 139 -31.88 9.18 7.42
N GLY A 140 -30.68 9.31 7.98
CA GLY A 140 -30.43 9.21 9.42
C GLY A 140 -30.63 7.81 10.00
N LYS A 141 -30.65 6.76 9.16
CA LYS A 141 -30.86 5.37 9.62
C LYS A 141 -29.55 4.61 9.66
N ARG A 142 -29.33 3.89 10.75
CA ARG A 142 -28.30 2.86 10.85
C ARG A 142 -28.63 1.75 9.84
N PHE A 143 -27.70 1.32 9.02
CA PHE A 143 -27.96 0.43 7.89
C PHE A 143 -27.09 -0.82 7.85
N TYR A 144 -26.04 -0.88 8.65
CA TYR A 144 -25.12 -2.01 8.68
C TYR A 144 -24.41 -2.12 10.03
N ASP A 145 -23.87 -3.30 10.33
CA ASP A 145 -23.03 -3.53 11.50
C ASP A 145 -21.62 -2.96 11.26
N GLU A 146 -21.29 -1.89 11.97
CA GLU A 146 -20.03 -1.16 11.89
C GLU A 146 -18.83 -1.98 12.32
N LEU A 147 -19.03 -3.01 13.15
CA LEU A 147 -17.99 -3.87 13.69
C LEU A 147 -17.62 -5.03 12.74
N SER A 148 -18.34 -5.17 11.64
CA SER A 148 -18.00 -6.11 10.58
C SER A 148 -16.66 -5.76 9.92
N THR A 149 -16.11 -6.68 9.11
CA THR A 149 -14.83 -6.50 8.41
C THR A 149 -14.86 -5.32 7.44
N ARG A 150 -13.70 -4.71 7.18
CA ARG A 150 -13.58 -3.50 6.33
C ARG A 150 -14.22 -3.66 4.97
N ASP A 151 -14.01 -4.79 4.32
CA ASP A 151 -14.57 -5.13 3.01
C ASP A 151 -16.09 -5.13 3.01
N LYS A 152 -16.70 -5.76 4.03
CA LYS A 152 -18.15 -5.83 4.19
C LYS A 152 -18.77 -4.46 4.49
N VAL A 153 -18.16 -3.69 5.39
CA VAL A 153 -18.62 -2.34 5.72
C VAL A 153 -18.49 -1.43 4.51
N SER A 154 -17.35 -1.46 3.80
CA SER A 154 -17.16 -0.68 2.57
C SER A 154 -18.20 -1.04 1.51
N ALA A 155 -18.46 -2.33 1.30
CA ALA A 155 -19.46 -2.79 0.34
C ALA A 155 -20.89 -2.32 0.72
N ALA A 156 -21.20 -2.28 2.02
CA ALA A 156 -22.49 -1.78 2.50
C ALA A 156 -22.66 -0.26 2.29
N ILE A 157 -21.59 0.52 2.49
CA ILE A 157 -21.59 1.97 2.22
C ILE A 157 -21.74 2.23 0.72
N LEU A 158 -20.97 1.54 -0.13
CA LEU A 158 -21.02 1.72 -1.58
C LEU A 158 -22.37 1.33 -2.19
N LYS A 159 -23.17 0.49 -1.51
CA LYS A 159 -24.55 0.15 -1.90
C LYS A 159 -25.58 1.22 -1.53
N GLN A 160 -25.23 2.20 -0.67
CA GLN A 160 -26.14 3.30 -0.39
C GLN A 160 -26.34 4.17 -1.65
N PRO A 161 -27.52 4.81 -1.83
CA PRO A 161 -27.82 5.59 -3.04
C PRO A 161 -26.76 6.65 -3.39
N THR A 162 -26.10 7.22 -2.39
CA THR A 162 -25.05 8.23 -2.55
C THR A 162 -23.64 7.65 -2.52
N SER A 163 -23.50 6.33 -2.27
CA SER A 163 -22.21 5.68 -1.99
C SER A 163 -21.43 6.29 -0.83
N HIS A 164 -22.14 6.98 0.07
CA HIS A 164 -21.58 7.63 1.26
C HIS A 164 -22.38 7.24 2.50
N ALA A 165 -21.76 7.44 3.67
CA ALA A 165 -22.39 7.33 4.97
C ALA A 165 -21.79 8.37 5.92
N TYR A 166 -22.52 8.69 6.98
CA TYR A 166 -22.00 9.48 8.09
C TYR A 166 -21.52 8.54 9.18
N LEU A 167 -20.37 8.85 9.76
CA LEU A 167 -19.91 8.22 10.99
C LEU A 167 -20.32 9.14 12.14
N PHE A 168 -21.24 8.65 12.97
CA PHE A 168 -21.77 9.38 14.11
C PHE A 168 -21.14 8.83 15.41
N PHE A 169 -20.58 9.71 16.22
CA PHE A 169 -19.97 9.39 17.52
C PHE A 169 -20.08 10.60 18.42
N ASP A 170 -20.05 10.36 19.72
CA ASP A 170 -19.97 11.36 20.78
C ASP A 170 -18.54 11.47 21.35
N GLU A 171 -18.35 12.33 22.32
CA GLU A 171 -17.07 12.53 23.04
C GLU A 171 -16.69 11.32 23.88
#